data_b4c69a051dca2c36cc879f444a87d9c8
#
_entry.id   b4c69a051dca2c36cc879f444a87d9c8
#
_cell.length_a   1.000
_cell.length_b   1.000
_cell.length_c   1.000
_cell.angle_alpha   90.00
_cell.angle_beta   90.00
_cell.angle_gamma   90.00
#
_symmetry.space_group_name_H-M   'P 1'
#
loop_
_entity.id
_entity.type
_entity.pdbx_description
1 polymer ?
#
loop_
_entity_poly.entity_id
_entity_poly.type
_entity_poly.pdbx_seq_one_letter_code
_entity_poly.pdbx_strand_id
1 'polypeptide(L)'
;HIRNMAFYNLPLRMLKLVQDSIDESQAIMTMEQAVWRMTGDQADWFGIDAGRIREGDRADVVVLDPTAFDQDLEQVHWADMENFSLERLVNRNPGIVKHVLINGKFAVRNEQLTTERGKEIGFGTFLRAK
;
A
#
# COMPACT_ATOMS: atom_id res chain seq x y z
N HIS A 1 2.32 11.02 -20.79
CA HIS A 1 2.62 10.31 -19.54
C HIS A 1 1.99 11.02 -18.35
N ILE A 2 1.53 10.24 -17.35
CA ILE A 2 0.93 10.79 -16.13
C ILE A 2 2.04 11.43 -15.29
N ARG A 3 2.00 12.75 -15.15
CA ARG A 3 2.92 13.50 -14.27
C ARG A 3 2.44 13.56 -12.84
N ASN A 4 1.15 13.37 -12.59
CA ASN A 4 0.58 13.34 -11.25
C ASN A 4 0.51 11.89 -10.74
N MET A 5 1.30 11.58 -9.73
CA MET A 5 1.35 10.28 -9.04
C MET A 5 0.79 10.36 -7.61
N ALA A 6 0.30 11.53 -7.20
CA ALA A 6 -0.19 11.74 -5.83
C ALA A 6 -1.44 10.92 -5.49
N PHE A 7 -2.22 10.52 -6.48
CA PHE A 7 -3.44 9.72 -6.28
C PHE A 7 -3.16 8.26 -5.82
N TYR A 8 -1.95 7.75 -5.96
CA TYR A 8 -1.60 6.41 -5.46
C TYR A 8 -1.63 6.29 -3.93
N ASN A 9 -1.85 7.39 -3.23
CA ASN A 9 -2.05 7.43 -1.80
C ASN A 9 -3.47 7.01 -1.33
N LEU A 10 -4.39 6.74 -2.24
CA LEU A 10 -5.79 6.42 -1.91
C LEU A 10 -5.98 5.35 -0.82
N PRO A 11 -5.22 4.24 -0.79
CA PRO A 11 -5.38 3.24 0.28
C PRO A 11 -5.08 3.81 1.68
N LEU A 12 -4.03 4.61 1.82
CA LEU A 12 -3.67 5.23 3.11
C LEU A 12 -4.72 6.27 3.53
N ARG A 13 -5.23 7.07 2.58
CA ARG A 13 -6.31 8.03 2.83
C ARG A 13 -7.59 7.34 3.31
N MET A 14 -7.94 6.21 2.73
CA MET A 14 -9.08 5.41 3.18
C MET A 14 -8.92 4.96 4.63
N LEU A 15 -7.74 4.43 4.99
CA LEU A 15 -7.45 4.00 6.36
C LEU A 15 -7.48 5.17 7.33
N LYS A 16 -6.89 6.32 6.95
CA LYS A 16 -6.94 7.52 7.78
C LYS A 16 -8.38 8.00 8.00
N LEU A 17 -9.20 8.07 6.95
CA LEU A 17 -10.60 8.47 7.07
C LEU A 17 -11.36 7.58 8.06
N VAL A 18 -11.12 6.27 8.02
CA VAL A 18 -11.73 5.32 8.94
C VAL A 18 -11.23 5.55 10.37
N GLN A 19 -9.90 5.74 10.54
CA GLN A 19 -9.32 6.04 11.85
C GLN A 19 -9.92 7.32 12.44
N ASP A 20 -9.93 8.41 11.68
CA ASP A 20 -10.50 9.69 12.13
C ASP A 20 -11.98 9.53 12.54
N SER A 21 -12.78 8.79 11.76
CA SER A 21 -14.19 8.53 12.09
C SER A 21 -14.37 7.75 13.40
N ILE A 22 -13.45 6.84 13.72
CA ILE A 22 -13.42 6.09 14.99
C ILE A 22 -13.06 7.03 16.13
N ASP A 23 -12.03 7.84 15.96
CA ASP A 23 -11.54 8.77 16.99
C ASP A 23 -12.58 9.85 17.31
N GLU A 24 -13.36 10.28 16.32
CA GLU A 24 -14.48 11.22 16.46
C GLU A 24 -15.78 10.57 17.00
N SER A 25 -15.76 9.28 17.34
CA SER A 25 -16.94 8.50 17.76
C SER A 25 -18.08 8.47 16.72
N GLN A 26 -17.74 8.60 15.45
CA GLN A 26 -18.65 8.53 14.30
C GLN A 26 -18.24 7.43 13.31
N ALA A 27 -17.79 6.31 13.84
CA ALA A 27 -17.23 5.21 13.06
C ALA A 27 -18.11 4.79 11.88
N ILE A 28 -17.61 4.94 10.67
CA ILE A 28 -18.26 4.50 9.43
C ILE A 28 -18.11 3.00 9.19
N MET A 29 -17.02 2.42 9.67
CA MET A 29 -16.72 0.99 9.69
C MET A 29 -15.56 0.71 10.66
N THR A 30 -15.24 -0.56 10.93
CA THR A 30 -14.02 -0.91 11.68
C THR A 30 -12.79 -0.85 10.78
N MET A 31 -11.60 -0.78 11.38
CA MET A 31 -10.34 -0.79 10.63
C MET A 31 -10.17 -2.13 9.87
N GLU A 32 -10.57 -3.24 10.48
CA GLU A 32 -10.54 -4.57 9.84
C GLU A 32 -11.44 -4.62 8.61
N GLN A 33 -12.63 -4.03 8.68
CA GLN A 33 -13.54 -3.91 7.53
C GLN A 33 -12.93 -3.07 6.41
N ALA A 34 -12.24 -1.97 6.74
CA ALA A 34 -11.56 -1.14 5.76
C ALA A 34 -10.44 -1.91 5.05
N VAL A 35 -9.61 -2.61 5.81
CA VAL A 35 -8.55 -3.47 5.26
C VAL A 35 -9.15 -4.57 4.37
N TRP A 36 -10.19 -5.26 4.85
CA TRP A 36 -10.89 -6.28 4.07
C TRP A 36 -11.40 -5.76 2.73
N ARG A 37 -12.05 -4.59 2.72
CA ARG A 37 -12.56 -3.97 1.49
C ARG A 37 -11.49 -3.63 0.47
N MET A 38 -10.27 -3.33 0.92
CA MET A 38 -9.14 -3.01 0.03
C MET A 38 -8.33 -4.24 -0.39
N THR A 39 -8.59 -5.39 0.19
CA THR A 39 -7.81 -6.60 -0.03
C THR A 39 -8.69 -7.79 -0.42
N GLY A 40 -9.22 -8.52 0.55
CA GLY A 40 -9.96 -9.76 0.35
C GLY A 40 -11.24 -9.58 -0.45
N ASP A 41 -12.01 -8.52 -0.19
CA ASP A 41 -13.27 -8.23 -0.89
C ASP A 41 -13.04 -8.02 -2.40
N GLN A 42 -12.01 -7.25 -2.75
CA GLN A 42 -11.64 -7.03 -4.15
C GLN A 42 -11.08 -8.29 -4.80
N ALA A 43 -10.27 -9.06 -4.07
CA ALA A 43 -9.74 -10.32 -4.57
C ALA A 43 -10.86 -11.31 -4.90
N ASP A 44 -11.89 -11.39 -4.05
CA ASP A 44 -13.08 -12.20 -4.30
C ASP A 44 -13.85 -11.71 -5.52
N TRP A 45 -14.05 -10.40 -5.63
CA TRP A 45 -14.77 -9.83 -6.76
C TRP A 45 -14.06 -10.07 -8.10
N PHE A 46 -12.74 -9.97 -8.14
CA PHE A 46 -11.95 -10.26 -9.33
C PHE A 46 -11.68 -11.77 -9.54
N GLY A 47 -12.05 -12.62 -8.59
CA GLY A 47 -11.80 -14.07 -8.65
C GLY A 47 -10.31 -14.42 -8.61
N ILE A 48 -9.49 -13.65 -7.88
CA ILE A 48 -8.06 -13.88 -7.74
C ILE A 48 -7.71 -14.44 -6.35
N ASP A 49 -6.67 -15.26 -6.28
CA ASP A 49 -6.20 -15.84 -5.03
C ASP A 49 -5.17 -14.94 -4.35
N ALA A 50 -5.69 -13.93 -3.63
CA ALA A 50 -4.91 -12.89 -2.96
C ALA A 50 -5.72 -12.23 -1.83
N GLY A 51 -5.11 -11.24 -1.16
CA GLY A 51 -5.80 -10.32 -0.25
C GLY A 51 -6.14 -10.91 1.11
N ARG A 52 -5.51 -12.02 1.51
CA ARG A 52 -5.70 -12.69 2.79
C ARG A 52 -4.35 -13.08 3.40
N ILE A 53 -4.34 -13.25 4.73
CA ILE A 53 -3.19 -13.75 5.48
C ILE A 53 -3.65 -15.03 6.19
N ARG A 54 -3.40 -16.18 5.57
CA ARG A 54 -3.67 -17.52 6.11
C ARG A 54 -2.50 -18.44 5.82
N GLU A 55 -2.37 -19.51 6.59
CA GLU A 55 -1.38 -20.52 6.32
C GLU A 55 -1.57 -21.12 4.91
N GLY A 56 -0.50 -21.18 4.14
CA GLY A 56 -0.50 -21.63 2.74
C GLY A 56 -0.85 -20.53 1.71
N ASP A 57 -1.32 -19.38 2.12
CA ASP A 57 -1.55 -18.25 1.22
C ASP A 57 -0.21 -17.60 0.79
N ARG A 58 -0.25 -16.87 -0.31
CA ARG A 58 0.90 -16.11 -0.76
C ARG A 58 1.20 -14.96 0.21
N ALA A 59 2.47 -14.81 0.55
CA ALA A 59 2.92 -13.77 1.47
C ALA A 59 3.17 -12.43 0.75
N ASP A 60 2.10 -11.81 0.22
CA ASP A 60 2.07 -10.42 -0.24
C ASP A 60 1.51 -9.58 0.92
N VAL A 61 2.38 -8.93 1.68
CA VAL A 61 2.04 -8.30 2.97
C VAL A 61 2.58 -6.87 3.03
N VAL A 62 1.76 -5.95 3.50
CA VAL A 62 2.18 -4.59 3.84
C VAL A 62 2.07 -4.41 5.35
N VAL A 63 3.15 -3.89 5.97
CA VAL A 63 3.18 -3.55 7.39
C VAL A 63 3.12 -2.04 7.52
N LEU A 64 2.08 -1.55 8.19
CA LEU A 64 1.82 -0.14 8.41
C LEU A 64 2.01 0.21 9.90
N ASP A 65 2.45 1.44 10.15
CA ASP A 65 2.44 2.04 11.47
C ASP A 65 1.20 2.92 11.62
N PRO A 66 0.19 2.50 12.40
CA PRO A 66 -1.04 3.27 12.55
C PRO A 66 -0.82 4.61 13.27
N THR A 67 0.23 4.74 14.07
CA THR A 67 0.53 5.98 14.80
C THR A 67 1.01 7.10 13.88
N ALA A 68 1.44 6.77 12.65
CA ALA A 68 1.88 7.72 11.65
C ALA A 68 0.74 8.25 10.75
N PHE A 69 -0.51 7.83 10.97
CA PHE A 69 -1.67 8.35 10.24
C PHE A 69 -2.10 9.75 10.67
N ASP A 70 -1.49 10.33 11.70
CA ASP A 70 -1.67 11.73 12.09
C ASP A 70 -1.02 12.71 11.11
N GLN A 71 -0.13 12.24 10.23
CA GLN A 71 0.53 13.06 9.23
C GLN A 71 -0.45 13.57 8.16
N ASP A 72 -0.09 14.72 7.57
CA ASP A 72 -0.83 15.24 6.42
C ASP A 72 -0.63 14.38 5.18
N LEU A 73 -1.55 13.44 4.97
CA LEU A 73 -1.55 12.54 3.82
C LEU A 73 -1.88 13.26 2.49
N GLU A 74 -2.32 14.51 2.55
CA GLU A 74 -2.67 15.30 1.36
C GLU A 74 -1.49 16.10 0.82
N GLN A 75 -0.40 16.20 1.56
CA GLN A 75 0.75 16.99 1.15
C GLN A 75 1.42 16.40 -0.10
N VAL A 76 1.43 17.19 -1.17
CA VAL A 76 2.05 16.82 -2.45
C VAL A 76 3.28 17.68 -2.71
N HIS A 77 4.25 17.12 -3.41
CA HIS A 77 5.45 17.83 -3.84
C HIS A 77 5.99 17.27 -5.18
N TRP A 78 6.79 18.07 -5.86
CA TRP A 78 7.50 17.62 -7.04
C TRP A 78 8.74 16.82 -6.64
N ALA A 79 8.97 15.70 -7.30
CA ALA A 79 10.14 14.85 -7.11
C ALA A 79 10.71 14.38 -8.42
N ASP A 80 12.04 14.38 -8.51
CA ASP A 80 12.76 13.85 -9.65
C ASP A 80 12.63 12.34 -9.74
N MET A 81 12.39 11.86 -10.95
CA MET A 81 12.38 10.45 -11.31
C MET A 81 13.62 10.14 -12.15
N GLU A 82 14.72 9.81 -11.50
CA GLU A 82 16.04 9.61 -12.12
C GLU A 82 15.98 8.70 -13.38
N ASN A 83 15.22 7.59 -13.29
CA ASN A 83 15.09 6.62 -14.38
C ASN A 83 14.35 7.16 -15.62
N PHE A 84 13.65 8.29 -15.50
CA PHE A 84 12.80 8.84 -16.55
C PHE A 84 13.21 10.25 -16.97
N SER A 85 14.20 10.84 -16.29
CA SER A 85 14.67 12.22 -16.52
C SER A 85 13.53 13.24 -16.52
N LEU A 86 12.59 13.09 -15.59
CA LEU A 86 11.45 14.01 -15.45
C LEU A 86 11.00 14.12 -14.00
N GLU A 87 10.37 15.26 -13.68
CA GLU A 87 9.70 15.46 -12.39
C GLU A 87 8.25 14.95 -12.44
N ARG A 88 7.81 14.41 -11.30
CA ARG A 88 6.41 14.03 -11.06
C ARG A 88 5.91 14.61 -9.74
N LEU A 89 4.64 14.97 -9.73
CA LEU A 89 3.94 15.30 -8.50
C LEU A 89 3.68 14.00 -7.74
N VAL A 90 4.21 13.91 -6.53
CA VAL A 90 4.12 12.73 -5.67
C VAL A 90 3.54 13.10 -4.31
N ASN A 91 2.98 12.10 -3.66
CA ASN A 91 2.57 12.17 -2.27
C ASN A 91 3.30 11.02 -1.56
N ARG A 92 4.34 11.36 -0.81
CA ARG A 92 5.14 10.41 -0.05
C ARG A 92 4.93 10.65 1.44
N ASN A 93 4.50 9.61 2.12
CA ASN A 93 4.19 9.64 3.54
C ASN A 93 5.21 8.78 4.29
N PRO A 94 6.39 9.33 4.65
CA PRO A 94 7.40 8.58 5.41
C PRO A 94 6.83 8.18 6.77
N GLY A 95 7.31 7.08 7.31
CA GLY A 95 6.88 6.59 8.61
C GLY A 95 5.67 5.63 8.59
N ILE A 96 4.82 5.68 7.58
CA ILE A 96 3.58 4.88 7.57
C ILE A 96 3.85 3.46 7.07
N VAL A 97 4.49 3.29 5.92
CA VAL A 97 4.76 1.97 5.33
C VAL A 97 6.11 1.47 5.80
N LYS A 98 6.13 0.61 6.81
CA LYS A 98 7.37 0.06 7.39
C LYS A 98 7.98 -1.03 6.54
N HIS A 99 7.15 -1.96 6.05
CA HIS A 99 7.62 -3.09 5.26
C HIS A 99 6.63 -3.41 4.15
N VAL A 100 7.15 -3.87 3.03
CA VAL A 100 6.38 -4.50 1.95
C VAL A 100 7.07 -5.81 1.59
N LEU A 101 6.32 -6.90 1.69
CA LEU A 101 6.74 -8.23 1.25
C LEU A 101 5.95 -8.59 0.00
N ILE A 102 6.63 -9.18 -0.97
CA ILE A 102 6.03 -9.72 -2.18
C ILE A 102 6.50 -11.18 -2.28
N ASN A 103 5.56 -12.10 -2.22
CA ASN A 103 5.85 -13.54 -2.20
C ASN A 103 6.88 -13.92 -1.12
N GLY A 104 6.75 -13.31 0.08
CA GLY A 104 7.63 -13.52 1.22
C GLY A 104 8.99 -12.82 1.17
N LYS A 105 9.34 -12.12 0.10
CA LYS A 105 10.58 -11.36 -0.04
C LYS A 105 10.35 -9.88 0.26
N PHE A 106 11.25 -9.26 1.00
CA PHE A 106 11.17 -7.81 1.25
C PHE A 106 11.42 -7.01 -0.03
N ALA A 107 10.43 -6.24 -0.46
CA ALA A 107 10.56 -5.19 -1.47
C ALA A 107 10.87 -3.83 -0.79
N VAL A 108 10.28 -3.61 0.39
CA VAL A 108 10.58 -2.49 1.29
C VAL A 108 10.88 -3.05 2.68
N ARG A 109 11.98 -2.62 3.28
CA ARG A 109 12.36 -3.00 4.65
C ARG A 109 12.80 -1.76 5.41
N ASN A 110 12.18 -1.51 6.57
CA ASN A 110 12.42 -0.31 7.37
C ASN A 110 12.30 0.98 6.51
N GLU A 111 11.21 1.10 5.77
CA GLU A 111 10.88 2.25 4.90
C GLU A 111 11.79 2.41 3.67
N GLN A 112 12.80 1.55 3.50
CA GLN A 112 13.76 1.63 2.40
C GLN A 112 13.53 0.53 1.37
N LEU A 113 13.67 0.88 0.10
CA LEU A 113 13.64 -0.07 -1.00
C LEU A 113 14.83 -1.02 -0.90
N THR A 114 14.60 -2.33 -1.03
CA THR A 114 15.69 -3.31 -1.04
C THR A 114 16.42 -3.30 -2.38
N THR A 115 17.71 -3.64 -2.35
CA THR A 115 18.58 -3.64 -3.54
C THR A 115 18.26 -4.79 -4.51
N GLU A 116 17.66 -5.86 -4.03
CA GLU A 116 17.28 -7.06 -4.78
C GLU A 116 16.05 -6.82 -5.65
N ARG A 117 15.21 -5.86 -5.28
CA ARG A 117 13.98 -5.52 -6.01
C ARG A 117 14.30 -5.10 -7.46
N GLY A 118 13.67 -5.79 -8.41
CA GLY A 118 13.88 -5.55 -9.84
C GLY A 118 15.15 -6.17 -10.42
N LYS A 119 15.98 -6.82 -9.59
CA LYS A 119 17.19 -7.54 -10.04
C LYS A 119 17.04 -9.05 -9.91
N GLU A 120 16.32 -9.53 -8.90
CA GLU A 120 16.05 -10.94 -8.69
C GLU A 120 14.72 -11.36 -9.30
N ILE A 121 14.68 -12.57 -9.84
CA ILE A 121 13.45 -13.21 -10.32
C ILE A 121 12.64 -13.73 -9.12
N GLY A 122 11.31 -13.77 -9.24
CA GLY A 122 10.42 -14.39 -8.25
C GLY A 122 9.94 -13.46 -7.15
N PHE A 123 10.02 -12.16 -7.35
CA PHE A 123 9.31 -11.21 -6.48
C PHE A 123 7.79 -11.27 -6.72
N GLY A 124 7.34 -11.20 -7.95
CA GLY A 124 5.93 -11.21 -8.27
C GLY A 124 5.48 -12.49 -8.98
N THR A 125 4.17 -12.75 -8.93
CA THR A 125 3.52 -13.83 -9.67
C THR A 125 2.32 -13.25 -10.40
N PHE A 126 2.13 -13.62 -11.66
CA PHE A 126 0.93 -13.25 -12.40
C PHE A 126 -0.29 -13.98 -11.81
N LEU A 127 -1.30 -13.22 -11.40
CA LEU A 127 -2.55 -13.74 -10.86
C LEU A 127 -3.58 -13.84 -11.97
N ARG A 128 -4.12 -15.02 -12.16
CA ARG A 128 -5.23 -15.25 -13.09
C ARG A 128 -6.53 -15.20 -12.29
N ALA A 129 -7.56 -14.57 -12.86
CA ALA A 129 -8.93 -14.73 -12.42
C ALA A 129 -9.35 -16.19 -12.62
N LYS A 130 -10.13 -16.71 -11.67
CA LYS A 130 -10.71 -18.07 -11.71
C LYS A 130 -12.00 -18.06 -12.52
#